data_9cbf918b43e86cd400726b7be522d8a5
#
_entry.id   9cbf918b43e86cd400726b7be522d8a5
#
_cell.length_a   1.000
_cell.length_b   1.000
_cell.length_c   1.000
_cell.angle_alpha   90.00
_cell.angle_beta   90.00
_cell.angle_gamma   90.00
#
_symmetry.space_group_name_H-M   'P 1'
#
loop_
_entity.id
_entity.type
_entity.pdbx_description
1 polymer ?
#
loop_
_entity_poly.entity_id
_entity_poly.type
_entity_poly.pdbx_seq_one_letter_code
_entity_poly.pdbx_strand_id
1 'polypeptide(L)'
;MTVLTEALTLRKANTGDFDRLYFLFTKELGKVSVLIKSGCKLSSKLAPHLEHLSLTQVMLAEGKAGYRLAGTKTISANKKIKNDLLKIGWSSLFLEAIDCFLPPQEADPKIFELAQNFLDTLAESKDKQAQQILFNQYFFKLLDHFGYKPNTKAVNQLQLTRAMIKVTETATDKKLHSAELLNKLLN
;
A
#
# COMPACT_ATOMS: atom_id res chain seq x y z
N MET A 1 -23.45 6.05 10.19
CA MET A 1 -23.12 4.61 10.26
C MET A 1 -21.68 4.46 10.73
N THR A 2 -21.33 3.41 11.50
CA THR A 2 -19.97 3.14 11.93
C THR A 2 -19.55 1.77 11.39
N VAL A 3 -18.38 1.68 10.76
CA VAL A 3 -17.86 0.44 10.19
C VAL A 3 -16.53 0.10 10.87
N LEU A 4 -16.40 -1.13 11.34
CA LEU A 4 -15.15 -1.70 11.82
C LEU A 4 -14.54 -2.53 10.69
N THR A 5 -13.34 -2.19 10.24
CA THR A 5 -12.68 -2.81 9.09
C THR A 5 -11.18 -2.92 9.28
N GLU A 6 -10.54 -3.83 8.56
CA GLU A 6 -9.09 -3.86 8.41
C GLU A 6 -8.64 -2.87 7.34
N ALA A 7 -7.47 -2.26 7.55
CA ALA A 7 -6.93 -1.24 6.65
C ALA A 7 -5.40 -1.34 6.52
N LEU A 8 -4.92 -1.09 5.32
CA LEU A 8 -3.54 -0.81 4.99
C LEU A 8 -3.37 0.68 4.69
N THR A 9 -2.35 1.32 5.26
CA THR A 9 -2.05 2.71 4.94
C THR A 9 -1.29 2.79 3.62
N LEU A 10 -1.94 3.33 2.59
CA LEU A 10 -1.34 3.52 1.26
C LEU A 10 -0.37 4.71 1.26
N ARG A 11 -0.84 5.86 1.73
CA ARG A 11 -0.04 7.09 1.82
C ARG A 11 -0.60 8.05 2.86
N LYS A 12 0.19 9.05 3.21
CA LYS A 12 -0.20 10.13 4.11
C LYS A 12 0.28 11.47 3.55
N ALA A 13 -0.48 12.54 3.82
CA ALA A 13 -0.13 13.90 3.45
C ALA A 13 -0.36 14.82 4.64
N ASN A 14 0.54 15.76 4.88
CA ASN A 14 0.31 16.82 5.85
C ASN A 14 -0.67 17.83 5.24
N THR A 15 -1.61 18.33 6.05
CA THR A 15 -2.58 19.34 5.64
C THR A 15 -2.74 20.36 6.77
N GLY A 16 -2.68 21.66 6.44
CA GLY A 16 -2.59 22.69 7.47
C GLY A 16 -1.33 22.51 8.36
N ASP A 17 -1.34 23.18 9.52
CA ASP A 17 -0.16 23.24 10.40
C ASP A 17 0.12 21.93 11.15
N PHE A 18 -0.93 21.23 11.56
CA PHE A 18 -0.80 20.05 12.43
C PHE A 18 -1.63 18.85 12.01
N ASP A 19 -2.47 18.98 11.00
CA ASP A 19 -3.38 17.94 10.57
C ASP A 19 -2.72 16.99 9.57
N ARG A 20 -3.16 15.74 9.53
CA ARG A 20 -2.66 14.74 8.61
C ARG A 20 -3.80 13.97 7.96
N LEU A 21 -3.76 13.91 6.64
CA LEU A 21 -4.67 13.13 5.81
C LEU A 21 -4.04 11.77 5.53
N TYR A 22 -4.76 10.70 5.84
CA TYR A 22 -4.37 9.33 5.54
C TYR A 22 -5.25 8.78 4.43
N PHE A 23 -4.64 8.09 3.48
CA PHE A 23 -5.32 7.30 2.46
C PHE A 23 -5.18 5.84 2.84
N LEU A 24 -6.31 5.22 3.15
CA LEU A 24 -6.39 3.86 3.64
C LEU A 24 -7.04 2.98 2.58
N PHE A 25 -6.47 1.81 2.34
CA PHE A 25 -7.15 0.73 1.64
C PHE A 25 -7.79 -0.17 2.68
N THR A 26 -9.11 -0.17 2.71
CA THR A 26 -9.91 -0.94 3.66
C THR A 26 -10.55 -2.13 2.97
N LYS A 27 -10.77 -3.21 3.72
CA LYS A 27 -11.33 -4.44 3.19
C LYS A 27 -12.79 -4.27 2.74
N GLU A 28 -13.61 -3.55 3.54
CA GLU A 28 -15.05 -3.43 3.33
C GLU A 28 -15.47 -2.16 2.58
N LEU A 29 -14.66 -1.08 2.63
CA LEU A 29 -15.03 0.22 2.06
C LEU A 29 -14.13 0.64 0.89
N GLY A 30 -13.15 -0.21 0.53
CA GLY A 30 -12.17 0.15 -0.48
C GLY A 30 -11.23 1.28 -0.05
N LYS A 31 -10.86 2.14 -0.99
CA LYS A 31 -9.97 3.26 -0.71
C LYS A 31 -10.71 4.45 -0.10
N VAL A 32 -10.38 4.79 1.14
CA VAL A 32 -10.96 5.92 1.87
C VAL A 32 -9.90 6.90 2.34
N SER A 33 -10.26 8.17 2.45
CA SER A 33 -9.41 9.20 3.07
C SER A 33 -9.97 9.58 4.43
N VAL A 34 -9.08 9.70 5.43
CA VAL A 34 -9.44 10.11 6.79
C VAL A 34 -8.52 11.21 7.28
N LEU A 35 -9.11 12.28 7.80
CA LEU A 35 -8.37 13.40 8.38
C LEU A 35 -8.21 13.18 9.88
N ILE A 36 -6.96 13.22 10.36
CA ILE A 36 -6.65 13.22 11.78
C ILE A 36 -6.20 14.63 12.18
N LYS A 37 -7.05 15.31 12.93
CA LYS A 37 -6.71 16.61 13.52
C LYS A 37 -5.55 16.45 14.49
N SER A 38 -4.60 17.37 14.43
CA SER A 38 -3.34 17.29 15.19
C SER A 38 -2.57 15.97 14.98
N GLY A 39 -2.74 15.32 13.84
CA GLY A 39 -2.09 14.04 13.51
C GLY A 39 -0.56 14.12 13.38
N CYS A 40 -0.01 15.33 13.25
CA CYS A 40 1.43 15.57 13.24
C CYS A 40 2.02 15.73 14.64
N LYS A 41 1.19 15.93 15.67
CA LYS A 41 1.67 16.11 17.05
C LYS A 41 2.05 14.78 17.67
N LEU A 42 3.11 14.78 18.50
CA LEU A 42 3.55 13.62 19.28
C LEU A 42 2.47 13.09 20.23
N SER A 43 1.55 13.95 20.67
CA SER A 43 0.41 13.60 21.54
C SER A 43 -0.73 12.89 20.81
N SER A 44 -0.65 12.71 19.48
CA SER A 44 -1.69 12.01 18.72
C SER A 44 -1.76 10.54 19.12
N LYS A 45 -2.92 10.09 19.58
CA LYS A 45 -3.16 8.67 19.99
C LYS A 45 -3.50 7.75 18.81
N LEU A 46 -4.01 8.30 17.71
CA LEU A 46 -4.46 7.52 16.55
C LEU A 46 -3.39 7.39 15.46
N ALA A 47 -2.63 8.45 15.22
CA ALA A 47 -1.64 8.51 14.15
C ALA A 47 -0.55 7.40 14.21
N PRO A 48 -0.02 7.00 15.39
CA PRO A 48 1.01 5.95 15.47
C PRO A 48 0.54 4.58 14.98
N HIS A 49 -0.75 4.30 15.00
CA HIS A 49 -1.30 3.03 14.52
C HIS A 49 -1.45 2.98 12.99
N LEU A 50 -1.47 4.14 12.32
CA LEU A 50 -1.60 4.27 10.87
C LEU A 50 -0.26 4.50 10.17
N GLU A 51 0.80 3.90 10.69
CA GLU A 51 2.09 3.95 10.01
C GLU A 51 2.06 3.17 8.69
N HIS A 52 2.86 3.66 7.74
CA HIS A 52 3.04 2.97 6.46
C HIS A 52 3.45 1.50 6.66
N LEU A 53 2.91 0.60 5.82
CA LEU A 53 3.10 -0.84 5.86
C LEU A 53 2.51 -1.55 7.11
N SER A 54 1.75 -0.87 7.95
CA SER A 54 1.04 -1.52 9.07
C SER A 54 -0.34 -1.97 8.63
N LEU A 55 -0.74 -3.16 9.06
CA LEU A 55 -2.12 -3.63 9.02
C LEU A 55 -2.80 -3.20 10.32
N THR A 56 -3.91 -2.50 10.20
CA THR A 56 -4.59 -1.85 11.32
C THR A 56 -6.09 -2.13 11.26
N GLN A 57 -6.70 -2.48 12.37
CA GLN A 57 -8.15 -2.44 12.52
C GLN A 57 -8.56 -0.99 12.78
N VAL A 58 -9.46 -0.46 11.98
CA VAL A 58 -9.96 0.91 12.06
C VAL A 58 -11.47 0.93 12.26
N MET A 59 -11.93 1.84 13.12
CA MET A 59 -13.33 2.16 13.28
C MET A 59 -13.60 3.48 12.56
N LEU A 60 -14.38 3.42 11.50
CA LEU A 60 -14.71 4.55 10.63
C LEU A 60 -16.17 4.96 10.84
N ALA A 61 -16.38 6.20 11.22
CA ALA A 61 -17.71 6.81 11.32
C ALA A 61 -17.97 7.69 10.11
N GLU A 62 -19.09 7.50 9.45
CA GLU A 62 -19.55 8.32 8.35
C GLU A 62 -19.87 9.73 8.83
N GLY A 63 -19.39 10.74 8.12
CA GLY A 63 -19.61 12.16 8.39
C GLY A 63 -20.01 12.91 7.13
N LYS A 64 -20.41 14.18 7.28
CA LYS A 64 -20.84 15.02 6.15
C LYS A 64 -19.77 15.20 5.05
N ALA A 65 -18.49 15.15 5.41
CA ALA A 65 -17.35 15.36 4.50
C ALA A 65 -16.51 14.09 4.28
N GLY A 66 -17.10 12.89 4.45
CA GLY A 66 -16.41 11.60 4.34
C GLY A 66 -16.21 10.92 5.69
N TYR A 67 -15.35 9.92 5.74
CA TYR A 67 -15.12 9.12 6.94
C TYR A 67 -14.25 9.82 7.98
N ARG A 68 -14.57 9.62 9.25
CA ARG A 68 -13.76 10.03 10.40
C ARG A 68 -13.25 8.79 11.14
N LEU A 69 -12.02 8.83 11.58
CA LEU A 69 -11.44 7.78 12.40
C LEU A 69 -11.96 7.91 13.84
N ALA A 70 -12.76 6.94 14.28
CA ALA A 70 -13.30 6.88 15.64
C ALA A 70 -12.43 6.04 16.58
N GLY A 71 -11.67 5.08 16.04
CA GLY A 71 -10.76 4.24 16.80
C GLY A 71 -9.81 3.48 15.88
N THR A 72 -8.71 2.99 16.46
CA THR A 72 -7.72 2.21 15.72
C THR A 72 -6.94 1.29 16.64
N LYS A 73 -6.57 0.11 16.12
CA LYS A 73 -5.73 -0.89 16.79
C LYS A 73 -4.82 -1.55 15.77
N THR A 74 -3.51 -1.52 16.01
CA THR A 74 -2.56 -2.22 15.14
C THR A 74 -2.76 -3.74 15.24
N ILE A 75 -2.95 -4.40 14.11
CA ILE A 75 -3.00 -5.87 13.97
C ILE A 75 -1.57 -6.36 13.75
N SER A 76 -0.87 -5.80 12.75
CA SER A 76 0.52 -6.10 12.44
C SER A 76 1.30 -4.83 12.15
N ALA A 77 2.42 -4.64 12.82
CA ALA A 77 3.33 -3.52 12.55
C ALA A 77 4.35 -3.85 11.43
N ASN A 78 4.35 -5.08 10.91
CA ASN A 78 5.25 -5.57 9.86
C ASN A 78 6.73 -5.24 10.12
N LYS A 79 7.19 -5.45 11.38
CA LYS A 79 8.55 -5.10 11.82
C LYS A 79 9.65 -5.74 10.97
N LYS A 80 9.46 -6.98 10.49
CA LYS A 80 10.42 -7.67 9.62
C LYS A 80 10.60 -6.96 8.27
N ILE A 81 9.53 -6.35 7.75
CA ILE A 81 9.60 -5.52 6.54
C ILE A 81 10.30 -4.20 6.86
N LYS A 82 9.90 -3.53 7.94
CA LYS A 82 10.43 -2.21 8.34
C LYS A 82 11.92 -2.22 8.70
N ASN A 83 12.46 -3.37 9.04
CA ASN A 83 13.89 -3.55 9.35
C ASN A 83 14.76 -3.88 8.13
N ASP A 84 14.19 -3.98 6.93
CA ASP A 84 14.89 -4.28 5.69
C ASP A 84 14.50 -3.25 4.63
N LEU A 85 15.47 -2.44 4.23
CA LEU A 85 15.24 -1.31 3.31
C LEU A 85 14.74 -1.78 1.94
N LEU A 86 15.20 -2.94 1.47
CA LEU A 86 14.75 -3.49 0.19
C LEU A 86 13.30 -4.01 0.28
N LYS A 87 12.93 -4.64 1.40
CA LYS A 87 11.53 -5.03 1.65
C LYS A 87 10.61 -3.82 1.75
N ILE A 88 11.06 -2.72 2.37
CA ILE A 88 10.32 -1.44 2.36
C ILE A 88 10.10 -0.97 0.92
N GLY A 89 11.13 -0.99 0.09
CA GLY A 89 11.05 -0.60 -1.33
C GLY A 89 10.01 -1.42 -2.11
N TRP A 90 10.08 -2.75 -2.01
CA TRP A 90 9.13 -3.65 -2.67
C TRP A 90 7.68 -3.44 -2.18
N SER A 91 7.51 -3.33 -0.87
CA SER A 91 6.18 -3.13 -0.26
C SER A 91 5.57 -1.78 -0.64
N SER A 92 6.39 -0.72 -0.61
CA SER A 92 5.94 0.62 -0.98
C SER A 92 5.52 0.67 -2.45
N LEU A 93 6.31 0.09 -3.36
CA LEU A 93 5.97 0.03 -4.77
C LEU A 93 4.68 -0.74 -5.03
N PHE A 94 4.48 -1.86 -4.32
CA PHE A 94 3.28 -2.67 -4.46
C PHE A 94 2.01 -1.92 -3.99
N LEU A 95 2.08 -1.28 -2.82
CA LEU A 95 0.94 -0.51 -2.29
C LEU A 95 0.68 0.77 -3.10
N GLU A 96 1.72 1.41 -3.65
CA GLU A 96 1.56 2.56 -4.55
C GLU A 96 0.87 2.15 -5.86
N ALA A 97 1.21 1.00 -6.44
CA ALA A 97 0.52 0.48 -7.61
C ALA A 97 -0.97 0.20 -7.31
N ILE A 98 -1.28 -0.38 -6.16
CA ILE A 98 -2.67 -0.56 -5.71
C ILE A 98 -3.38 0.79 -5.59
N ASP A 99 -2.77 1.82 -4.97
CA ASP A 99 -3.36 3.16 -4.87
C ASP A 99 -3.63 3.78 -6.26
N CYS A 100 -2.80 3.48 -7.24
CA CYS A 100 -2.99 3.96 -8.60
C CYS A 100 -4.20 3.32 -9.31
N PHE A 101 -4.40 2.03 -9.14
CA PHE A 101 -5.48 1.29 -9.79
C PHE A 101 -6.83 1.42 -9.10
N LEU A 102 -6.86 1.44 -7.77
CA LEU A 102 -8.11 1.44 -7.04
C LEU A 102 -8.87 2.77 -7.17
N PRO A 103 -10.15 2.75 -7.55
CA PRO A 103 -11.02 3.91 -7.43
C PRO A 103 -11.36 4.18 -5.95
N PRO A 104 -11.77 5.43 -5.61
CA PRO A 104 -12.24 5.74 -4.26
C PRO A 104 -13.53 4.99 -3.89
N GLN A 105 -13.60 4.51 -2.66
CA GLN A 105 -14.81 3.92 -2.05
C GLN A 105 -15.38 2.69 -2.79
N GLU A 106 -14.53 1.97 -3.49
CA GLU A 106 -14.89 0.72 -4.14
C GLU A 106 -14.08 -0.41 -3.48
N ALA A 107 -14.79 -1.30 -2.79
CA ALA A 107 -14.17 -2.42 -2.09
C ALA A 107 -13.69 -3.49 -3.08
N ASP A 108 -12.46 -3.94 -2.90
CA ASP A 108 -11.92 -5.10 -3.60
C ASP A 108 -11.24 -6.04 -2.58
N PRO A 109 -12.02 -6.95 -1.97
CA PRO A 109 -11.50 -7.88 -0.98
C PRO A 109 -10.39 -8.79 -1.54
N LYS A 110 -10.42 -9.11 -2.85
CA LYS A 110 -9.39 -9.96 -3.48
C LYS A 110 -8.05 -9.25 -3.54
N ILE A 111 -8.05 -7.96 -3.89
CA ILE A 111 -6.82 -7.15 -3.90
C ILE A 111 -6.35 -6.87 -2.48
N PHE A 112 -7.29 -6.69 -1.52
CA PHE A 112 -6.91 -6.54 -0.11
C PHE A 112 -6.19 -7.79 0.42
N GLU A 113 -6.73 -8.96 0.17
CA GLU A 113 -6.12 -10.24 0.53
C GLU A 113 -4.79 -10.48 -0.21
N LEU A 114 -4.72 -10.11 -1.50
CA LEU A 114 -3.48 -10.19 -2.27
C LEU A 114 -2.38 -9.34 -1.63
N ALA A 115 -2.71 -8.11 -1.18
CA ALA A 115 -1.77 -7.21 -0.52
C ALA A 115 -1.30 -7.76 0.84
N GLN A 116 -2.20 -8.29 1.65
CA GLN A 116 -1.86 -8.93 2.93
C GLN A 116 -0.91 -10.11 2.71
N ASN A 117 -1.28 -11.05 1.82
CA ASN A 117 -0.49 -12.25 1.52
C ASN A 117 0.91 -11.89 0.97
N PHE A 118 0.99 -10.81 0.16
CA PHE A 118 2.28 -10.31 -0.31
C PHE A 118 3.16 -9.83 0.84
N LEU A 119 2.62 -8.98 1.73
CA LEU A 119 3.37 -8.45 2.87
C LEU A 119 3.83 -9.57 3.82
N ASP A 120 2.96 -10.52 4.12
CA ASP A 120 3.28 -11.65 5.01
C ASP A 120 4.37 -12.53 4.41
N THR A 121 4.26 -12.88 3.12
CA THR A 121 5.26 -13.72 2.44
C THR A 121 6.59 -12.98 2.29
N LEU A 122 6.56 -11.68 1.97
CA LEU A 122 7.76 -10.86 1.85
C LEU A 122 8.49 -10.71 3.19
N ALA A 123 7.74 -10.63 4.30
CA ALA A 123 8.32 -10.56 5.64
C ALA A 123 9.23 -11.75 5.93
N GLU A 124 8.86 -12.95 5.46
CA GLU A 124 9.60 -14.20 5.69
C GLU A 124 10.69 -14.49 4.65
N SER A 125 10.75 -13.73 3.55
CA SER A 125 11.77 -13.90 2.51
C SER A 125 13.17 -13.58 3.05
N LYS A 126 14.19 -14.37 2.63
CA LYS A 126 15.54 -14.31 3.22
C LYS A 126 16.54 -13.54 2.36
N ASP A 127 16.48 -13.65 1.05
CA ASP A 127 17.47 -13.07 0.15
C ASP A 127 16.85 -12.15 -0.90
N LYS A 128 17.69 -11.29 -1.49
CA LYS A 128 17.26 -10.25 -2.45
C LYS A 128 16.61 -10.83 -3.71
N GLN A 129 17.12 -11.97 -4.19
CA GLN A 129 16.60 -12.60 -5.40
C GLN A 129 15.20 -13.18 -5.16
N ALA A 130 15.01 -13.86 -4.02
CA ALA A 130 13.70 -14.37 -3.61
C ALA A 130 12.68 -13.23 -3.44
N GLN A 131 13.09 -12.09 -2.85
CA GLN A 131 12.22 -10.90 -2.71
C GLN A 131 11.77 -10.37 -4.07
N GLN A 132 12.68 -10.29 -5.04
CA GLN A 132 12.35 -9.81 -6.38
C GLN A 132 11.43 -10.77 -7.14
N ILE A 133 11.70 -12.07 -7.08
CA ILE A 133 10.84 -13.08 -7.71
C ILE A 133 9.44 -13.02 -7.11
N LEU A 134 9.35 -12.97 -5.77
CA LEU A 134 8.09 -12.85 -5.05
C LEU A 134 7.32 -11.60 -5.46
N PHE A 135 7.99 -10.43 -5.47
CA PHE A 135 7.38 -9.19 -5.94
C PHE A 135 6.80 -9.36 -7.35
N ASN A 136 7.58 -9.88 -8.29
CA ASN A 136 7.13 -10.06 -9.66
C ASN A 136 5.90 -10.98 -9.76
N GLN A 137 5.86 -12.06 -8.97
CA GLN A 137 4.69 -12.97 -8.94
C GLN A 137 3.42 -12.27 -8.46
N TYR A 138 3.51 -11.51 -7.36
CA TYR A 138 2.36 -10.79 -6.82
C TYR A 138 1.96 -9.59 -7.68
N PHE A 139 2.94 -8.89 -8.23
CA PHE A 139 2.68 -7.75 -9.11
C PHE A 139 2.02 -8.17 -10.42
N PHE A 140 2.42 -9.33 -10.95
CA PHE A 140 1.74 -9.94 -12.09
C PHE A 140 0.26 -10.26 -11.78
N LYS A 141 -0.03 -10.86 -10.62
CA LYS A 141 -1.40 -11.12 -10.18
C LYS A 141 -2.23 -9.85 -10.04
N LEU A 142 -1.62 -8.77 -9.53
CA LEU A 142 -2.25 -7.46 -9.45
C LEU A 142 -2.63 -6.94 -10.84
N LEU A 143 -1.70 -6.95 -11.78
CA LEU A 143 -1.95 -6.51 -13.16
C LEU A 143 -3.00 -7.37 -13.86
N ASP A 144 -2.91 -8.69 -13.72
CA ASP A 144 -3.89 -9.63 -14.31
C ASP A 144 -5.30 -9.40 -13.77
N HIS A 145 -5.45 -9.10 -12.48
CA HIS A 145 -6.73 -8.75 -11.86
C HIS A 145 -7.39 -7.52 -12.51
N PHE A 146 -6.58 -6.49 -12.85
CA PHE A 146 -7.05 -5.29 -13.54
C PHE A 146 -7.09 -5.44 -15.07
N GLY A 147 -6.84 -6.64 -15.62
CA GLY A 147 -6.89 -6.93 -17.05
C GLY A 147 -5.63 -6.52 -17.83
N TYR A 148 -4.55 -6.16 -17.16
CA TYR A 148 -3.30 -5.78 -17.80
C TYR A 148 -2.31 -6.94 -17.78
N LYS A 149 -1.95 -7.45 -18.96
CA LYS A 149 -0.90 -8.48 -19.08
C LYS A 149 0.34 -7.85 -19.69
N PRO A 150 1.46 -7.82 -18.95
CA PRO A 150 2.70 -7.35 -19.54
C PRO A 150 3.10 -8.29 -20.70
N ASN A 151 3.08 -7.79 -21.91
CA ASN A 151 3.61 -8.52 -23.06
C ASN A 151 5.14 -8.42 -23.01
N THR A 152 5.79 -9.31 -22.25
CA THR A 152 7.21 -9.22 -22.01
C THR A 152 7.94 -10.44 -22.56
N LYS A 153 8.88 -10.17 -23.46
CA LYS A 153 10.01 -11.05 -23.74
C LYS A 153 11.12 -10.81 -22.70
N ALA A 154 10.72 -10.73 -21.40
CA ALA A 154 11.69 -10.45 -20.34
C ALA A 154 12.69 -11.59 -20.22
N VAL A 155 13.98 -11.26 -20.32
CA VAL A 155 15.09 -12.21 -20.24
C VAL A 155 15.45 -12.50 -18.77
N ASN A 156 15.17 -11.53 -17.87
CA ASN A 156 15.48 -11.66 -16.45
C ASN A 156 14.45 -10.95 -15.56
N GLN A 157 14.53 -11.21 -14.25
CA GLN A 157 13.57 -10.69 -13.26
C GLN A 157 13.53 -9.15 -13.19
N LEU A 158 14.66 -8.47 -13.36
CA LEU A 158 14.72 -7.01 -13.31
C LEU A 158 14.03 -6.37 -14.53
N GLN A 159 14.20 -6.95 -15.70
CA GLN A 159 13.50 -6.50 -16.90
C GLN A 159 11.99 -6.72 -16.78
N LEU A 160 11.57 -7.83 -16.17
CA LEU A 160 10.15 -8.10 -15.88
C LEU A 160 9.58 -7.05 -14.93
N THR A 161 10.28 -6.77 -13.84
CA THR A 161 9.88 -5.71 -12.87
C THR A 161 9.68 -4.37 -13.59
N ARG A 162 10.68 -3.93 -14.37
CA ARG A 162 10.62 -2.65 -15.12
C ARG A 162 9.47 -2.61 -16.14
N ALA A 163 9.23 -3.72 -16.83
CA ALA A 163 8.13 -3.81 -17.79
C ALA A 163 6.76 -3.68 -17.09
N MET A 164 6.56 -4.34 -15.95
CA MET A 164 5.33 -4.25 -15.18
C MET A 164 5.10 -2.84 -14.60
N ILE A 165 6.16 -2.17 -14.11
CA ILE A 165 6.10 -0.76 -13.68
C ILE A 165 5.62 0.11 -14.84
N LYS A 166 6.23 -0.02 -16.03
CA LYS A 166 5.85 0.75 -17.21
C LYS A 166 4.39 0.51 -17.63
N VAL A 167 3.92 -0.74 -17.57
CA VAL A 167 2.51 -1.07 -17.83
C VAL A 167 1.60 -0.35 -16.85
N THR A 168 1.92 -0.36 -15.55
CA THR A 168 1.15 0.33 -14.51
C THR A 168 1.09 1.84 -14.77
N GLU A 169 2.24 2.48 -15.00
CA GLU A 169 2.32 3.91 -15.27
C GLU A 169 1.54 4.32 -16.51
N THR A 170 1.62 3.51 -17.58
CA THR A 170 0.85 3.75 -18.82
C THR A 170 -0.64 3.56 -18.60
N ALA A 171 -1.06 2.53 -17.85
CA ALA A 171 -2.46 2.19 -17.63
C ALA A 171 -3.17 3.21 -16.71
N THR A 172 -2.44 3.78 -15.76
CA THR A 172 -3.00 4.68 -14.75
C THR A 172 -2.71 6.16 -14.99
N ASP A 173 -1.87 6.48 -15.99
CA ASP A 173 -1.33 7.83 -16.25
C ASP A 173 -0.68 8.47 -15.01
N LYS A 174 -0.03 7.63 -14.18
CA LYS A 174 0.65 8.06 -12.94
C LYS A 174 2.03 7.46 -12.87
N LYS A 175 2.99 8.24 -12.37
CA LYS A 175 4.34 7.74 -12.06
C LYS A 175 4.35 7.02 -10.71
N LEU A 176 5.12 5.93 -10.64
CA LEU A 176 5.39 5.20 -9.41
C LEU A 176 6.68 5.73 -8.77
N HIS A 177 6.54 6.60 -7.78
CA HIS A 177 7.69 7.22 -7.09
C HIS A 177 8.55 6.21 -6.32
N SER A 178 7.93 5.18 -5.76
CA SER A 178 8.66 4.09 -5.08
C SER A 178 9.57 3.30 -6.02
N ALA A 179 9.33 3.33 -7.34
CA ALA A 179 10.18 2.68 -8.33
C ALA A 179 11.57 3.36 -8.42
N GLU A 180 11.65 4.67 -8.25
CA GLU A 180 12.92 5.40 -8.25
C GLU A 180 13.77 5.04 -7.03
N LEU A 181 13.13 4.94 -5.85
CA LEU A 181 13.80 4.49 -4.63
C LEU A 181 14.33 3.06 -4.80
N LEU A 182 13.50 2.16 -5.30
CA LEU A 182 13.88 0.76 -5.48
C LEU A 182 15.04 0.60 -6.48
N ASN A 183 15.05 1.35 -7.58
CA ASN A 183 16.16 1.33 -8.54
C ASN A 183 17.49 1.73 -7.89
N LYS A 184 17.50 2.67 -6.94
CA LYS A 184 18.72 3.05 -6.19
C LYS A 184 19.18 1.96 -5.22
N LEU A 185 18.28 1.10 -4.75
CA LEU A 185 18.60 0.01 -3.84
C LEU A 185 19.07 -1.27 -4.55
N LEU A 186 18.73 -1.42 -5.83
CA LEU A 186 19.08 -2.59 -6.65
C LEU A 186 20.40 -2.42 -7.43
N ASN A 187 20.87 -1.19 -7.59
CA ASN A 187 22.16 -0.85 -8.18
C ASN A 187 23.24 -0.76 -7.09
#